data_ffc484d2e973af5787f792ecb468bfed
#
_entry.id   ffc484d2e973af5787f792ecb468bfed
#
_cell.length_a   1.000
_cell.length_b   1.000
_cell.length_c   1.000
_cell.angle_alpha   90.00
_cell.angle_beta   90.00
_cell.angle_gamma   90.00
#
_symmetry.space_group_name_H-M   'P 1'
#
loop_
_entity.id
_entity.type
_entity.pdbx_description
1 polymer ?
#
loop_
_entity_poly.entity_id
_entity_poly.type
_entity_poly.pdbx_seq_one_letter_code
_entity_poly.pdbx_strand_id
1 'polypeptide(L)' 'MNKFIAHILVVDDDDGIRSLVKQYLTENNFLITTSHNAEDATKKIEVIKFDLIVLDIMMPGKSGLDFINEHK' A
#
# COMPACT_ATOMS: atom_id res chain seq x y z
N MET A 1 18.71 18.05 1.85
CA MET A 1 18.19 16.85 2.48
C MET A 1 16.80 16.53 1.95
N ASN A 2 16.62 15.33 1.47
CA ASN A 2 15.33 14.92 0.93
C ASN A 2 14.38 14.54 2.05
N LYS A 3 13.21 15.15 2.01
CA LYS A 3 12.13 14.76 2.92
C LYS A 3 10.98 14.24 2.10
N PHE A 4 10.45 13.10 2.51
CA PHE A 4 9.27 12.56 1.87
C PHE A 4 8.03 13.25 2.44
N ILE A 5 7.05 13.49 1.57
CA ILE A 5 5.79 14.11 1.96
C ILE A 5 5.01 13.20 2.90
N ALA A 6 5.00 11.91 2.59
CA ALA A 6 4.28 10.92 3.38
C ALA A 6 4.81 9.52 3.05
N HIS A 7 4.55 8.56 3.95
CA HIS A 7 4.83 7.16 3.69
C HIS A 7 3.53 6.46 3.33
N ILE A 8 3.48 5.92 2.12
CA ILE A 8 2.27 5.31 1.56
C ILE A 8 2.48 3.82 1.35
N LEU A 9 1.52 3.02 1.79
CA LEU A 9 1.46 1.60 1.49
C LEU A 9 0.54 1.41 0.29
N VAL A 10 1.07 0.77 -0.77
CA VAL A 10 0.30 0.44 -1.97
C VAL A 10 0.04 -1.06 -1.98
N VAL A 11 -1.22 -1.44 -1.93
CA VAL A 11 -1.64 -2.84 -1.88
C VAL A 11 -2.40 -3.18 -3.15
N ASP A 12 -1.83 -4.03 -3.99
CA ASP A 12 -2.43 -4.43 -5.27
C ASP A 12 -1.82 -5.76 -5.68
N ASP A 13 -2.65 -6.70 -6.13
CA ASP A 13 -2.17 -8.01 -6.59
C ASP A 13 -1.61 -7.96 -8.02
N ASP A 14 -1.87 -6.91 -8.76
CA ASP A 14 -1.34 -6.73 -10.11
C ASP A 14 0.05 -6.10 -10.04
N ASP A 15 1.08 -6.85 -10.42
CA ASP A 15 2.46 -6.39 -10.35
C ASP A 15 2.71 -5.16 -11.23
N GLY A 16 2.10 -5.11 -12.41
CA GLY A 16 2.28 -3.99 -13.33
C GLY A 16 1.69 -2.71 -12.78
N ILE A 17 0.46 -2.77 -12.29
CA ILE A 17 -0.23 -1.62 -11.72
C ILE A 17 0.50 -1.16 -10.45
N ARG A 18 0.88 -2.09 -9.60
CA ARG A 18 1.60 -1.77 -8.37
C ARG A 18 2.91 -1.03 -8.66
N SER A 19 3.65 -1.49 -9.67
CA SER A 19 4.91 -0.85 -10.08
C SER A 19 4.68 0.55 -10.65
N LEU A 20 3.63 0.74 -11.45
CA LEU A 20 3.31 2.05 -12.02
C LEU A 20 2.94 3.05 -10.93
N VAL A 21 2.10 2.64 -9.99
CA VAL A 21 1.68 3.51 -8.88
C VAL A 21 2.88 3.87 -8.03
N LYS A 22 3.72 2.89 -7.72
CA LYS A 22 4.95 3.12 -6.95
C LYS A 22 5.85 4.14 -7.64
N GLN A 23 6.09 3.95 -8.94
CA GLN A 23 6.94 4.85 -9.70
C GLN A 23 6.40 6.28 -9.70
N TYR A 24 5.11 6.43 -9.99
CA TYR A 24 4.48 7.74 -10.03
C TYR A 24 4.58 8.46 -8.68
N LEU A 25 4.24 7.78 -7.61
CA LEU A 25 4.26 8.38 -6.27
C LEU A 25 5.68 8.66 -5.79
N THR A 26 6.63 7.78 -6.11
CA THR A 26 8.03 8.00 -5.77
C THR A 26 8.57 9.25 -6.45
N GLU A 27 8.19 9.47 -7.71
CA GLU A 27 8.60 10.66 -8.46
C GLU A 27 7.99 11.95 -7.88
N ASN A 28 6.93 11.82 -7.09
CA ASN A 28 6.27 12.96 -6.43
C ASN A 28 6.66 13.07 -4.95
N ASN A 29 7.81 12.54 -4.58
CA ASN A 29 8.42 12.67 -3.24
C ASN A 29 7.68 11.94 -2.12
N PHE A 30 6.98 10.85 -2.46
CA PHE A 30 6.41 9.97 -1.45
C PHE A 30 7.35 8.79 -1.20
N LEU A 31 7.42 8.35 0.05
CA LEU A 31 8.08 7.10 0.37
C LEU A 31 7.06 5.98 0.21
N ILE A 32 7.38 4.97 -0.59
CA ILE A 32 6.43 3.93 -0.96
C ILE A 32 6.89 2.56 -0.47
N THR A 33 5.99 1.87 0.20
CA THR A 33 6.12 0.44 0.51
C THR A 33 4.98 -0.26 -0.23
N THR A 34 5.23 -1.45 -0.74
CA THR A 34 4.23 -2.19 -1.52
C THR A 34 3.89 -3.52 -0.87
N SER A 35 2.67 -3.97 -1.11
CA SER A 35 2.22 -5.31 -0.73
C SER A 35 1.40 -5.89 -1.86
N HIS A 36 1.50 -7.20 -2.06
CA HIS A 36 0.80 -7.87 -3.15
C HIS A 36 -0.55 -8.46 -2.70
N ASN A 37 -0.83 -8.48 -1.42
CA ASN A 37 -2.12 -8.92 -0.90
C ASN A 37 -2.37 -8.31 0.49
N ALA A 38 -3.59 -8.52 0.98
CA ALA A 38 -4.01 -7.95 2.26
C ALA A 38 -3.27 -8.56 3.45
N GLU A 39 -2.93 -9.84 3.37
CA GLU A 39 -2.22 -10.53 4.43
C GLU A 39 -0.82 -9.97 4.63
N ASP A 40 -0.10 -9.77 3.53
CA ASP A 40 1.22 -9.14 3.56
C ASP A 40 1.13 -7.70 4.05
N ALA A 41 0.11 -6.96 3.60
CA ALA A 41 -0.11 -5.59 4.03
C ALA A 41 -0.36 -5.51 5.54
N THR A 42 -1.14 -6.43 6.09
CA THR A 42 -1.42 -6.48 7.52
C THR A 42 -0.13 -6.62 8.33
N LYS A 43 0.76 -7.49 7.90
CA LYS A 43 2.05 -7.68 8.57
C LYS A 43 2.88 -6.40 8.56
N LYS A 44 2.86 -5.68 7.44
CA LYS A 44 3.63 -4.43 7.31
C LYS A 44 3.05 -3.32 8.17
N ILE A 45 1.73 -3.23 8.24
CA ILE A 45 1.05 -2.22 9.07
C ILE A 45 1.37 -2.40 10.56
N GLU A 46 1.57 -3.63 10.99
CA GLU A 46 1.89 -3.91 12.39
C GLU A 46 3.27 -3.37 12.81
N VAL A 47 4.18 -3.20 11.88
CA VAL A 47 5.56 -2.79 12.19
C VAL A 47 5.96 -1.44 11.58
N ILE A 48 5.18 -0.91 10.64
CA ILE A 48 5.49 0.35 9.95
C ILE A 48 4.27 1.26 10.06
N LYS A 49 4.51 2.52 10.39
CA LYS A 49 3.45 3.51 10.42
C LYS A 49 3.32 4.16 9.04
N PHE A 50 2.15 4.04 8.44
CA PHE A 50 1.85 4.65 7.15
C PHE A 50 0.92 5.85 7.32
N ASP A 51 1.09 6.84 6.45
CA ASP A 51 0.22 8.00 6.40
C ASP A 51 -1.02 7.75 5.56
N LEU A 52 -0.89 6.87 4.56
CA LEU A 52 -1.97 6.56 3.63
C LEU A 52 -1.81 5.13 3.12
N ILE A 53 -2.93 4.48 2.86
CA ILE A 53 -2.96 3.15 2.24
C ILE A 53 -3.77 3.24 0.96
N VAL A 54 -3.16 2.86 -0.17
CA VAL A 54 -3.83 2.75 -1.46
C VAL A 54 -4.14 1.28 -1.70
N LEU A 55 -5.41 0.97 -1.90
CA LEU A 55 -5.92 -0.39 -1.83
C LEU A 55 -6.70 -0.77 -3.08
N ASP A 56 -6.39 -1.96 -3.65
CA ASP A 56 -7.24 -2.61 -4.63
C ASP A 56 -8.21 -3.53 -3.86
N ILE A 57 -9.50 -3.23 -3.93
CA ILE A 57 -10.51 -3.96 -3.17
C ILE A 57 -10.88 -5.31 -3.77
N MET A 58 -10.35 -5.64 -4.94
CA MET A 58 -10.67 -6.89 -5.65
C MET A 58 -9.56 -7.94 -5.51
N MET A 59 -8.76 -7.86 -4.46
CA MET A 59 -7.67 -8.80 -4.24
C MET A 59 -8.18 -10.21 -3.93
N PRO A 60 -7.46 -11.24 -4.43
CA PRO A 60 -7.79 -12.64 -4.12
C PRO A 60 -7.75 -12.93 -2.62
N GLY A 61 -8.60 -13.81 -2.18
CA GLY A 61 -8.63 -14.30 -0.80
C GLY A 61 -9.35 -13.39 0.15
N LYS A 62 -8.81 -12.21 0.41
CA LYS A 62 -9.43 -11.22 1.30
C LYS A 62 -9.67 -9.94 0.51
N SER A 63 -10.91 -9.47 0.49
CA SER A 63 -11.24 -8.23 -0.22
C SER A 63 -10.70 -7.01 0.50
N GLY A 64 -10.56 -5.89 -0.25
CA GLY A 64 -10.16 -4.63 0.35
C GLY A 64 -11.12 -4.14 1.41
N LEU A 65 -12.43 -4.47 1.25
CA LEU A 65 -13.43 -4.09 2.26
C LEU A 65 -13.19 -4.82 3.57
N ASP A 66 -12.84 -6.10 3.51
CA ASP A 66 -12.51 -6.88 4.72
C ASP A 66 -11.26 -6.31 5.39
N PHE A 67 -10.26 -5.95 4.61
CA PHE A 67 -9.05 -5.34 5.13
C PHE A 67 -9.35 -4.03 5.86
N ILE A 68 -10.18 -3.18 5.25
CA ILE A 68 -10.58 -1.90 5.86
C ILE A 68 -11.29 -2.13 7.20
N ASN A 69 -12.19 -3.11 7.24
CA ASN A 69 -12.93 -3.42 8.47
C ASN A 69 -12.02 -3.90 9.60
N GLU A 70 -10.95 -4.61 9.27
CA GLU A 70 -9.99 -5.07 10.27
C GLU A 70 -9.12 -3.95 10.83
N HIS A 71 -8.93 -2.86 10.06
CA HIS A 71 -7.98 -1.80 10.41
C HIS A 71 -8.62 -0.42 10.61
N LYS A 72 -9.88 -0.39 10.90
CA LYS A 72 -10.55 0.85 11.23
C LYS A 72 -10.00 1.52 12.49
#